data_42ed1b26602dff26964389a187575db0
#
_entry.id   42ed1b26602dff26964389a187575db0
#
_cell.length_a   1.000
_cell.length_b   1.000
_cell.length_c   1.000
_cell.angle_alpha   90.00
_cell.angle_beta   90.00
_cell.angle_gamma   90.00
#
_symmetry.space_group_name_H-M   'P 1'
#
loop_
_entity.id
_entity.type
_entity.pdbx_description
1 polymer ?
#
loop_
_entity_poly.entity_id
_entity_poly.type
_entity_poly.pdbx_seq_one_letter_code
_entity_poly.pdbx_strand_id
1 'polypeptide(L)'
;EMISTFRFNGVLLAQVTPSGGLITGNSSIMMLEGWNWEDAVYKADEGIHINWPRKFFPPNPWRGSTEFTENPNYKSVINLLDKFLIDSRIYYNKNPETINLKLEAMKNVYRGTKKIYLHVETRDQIIESVQLLKKRGIDNLVLVGVSDAYYALDFIKENNLPVLLDNLHRVPSRNHEDVDLPYKLPYILHREGILVGLTAGSGRRVSLHGNRNLPFLAGTASAYGLGKEDALKMVTLNTSKILGIDKITGSLEEGKDANIVVSSGDILDMKSSKVELAFITGRKINLDGKQQVLYDRFKRKYSE
;
A
#
# COMPACT_ATOMS: atom_id res chain seq x y z
N GLU A 1 1.45 -4.84 20.57
CA GLU A 1 2.69 -5.62 20.37
C GLU A 1 3.25 -5.52 18.94
N MET A 2 2.42 -5.46 17.90
CA MET A 2 2.88 -5.44 16.49
C MET A 2 3.54 -4.11 16.10
N ILE A 3 2.99 -2.99 16.55
CA ILE A 3 3.47 -1.65 16.19
C ILE A 3 4.95 -1.46 16.56
N SER A 4 5.36 -1.93 17.74
CA SER A 4 6.77 -1.84 18.17
C SER A 4 7.73 -2.59 17.22
N THR A 5 7.30 -3.70 16.61
CA THR A 5 8.14 -4.44 15.64
C THR A 5 8.31 -3.68 14.32
N PHE A 6 7.34 -2.83 13.94
CA PHE A 6 7.46 -1.97 12.75
C PHE A 6 8.46 -0.85 13.01
N ARG A 7 8.34 -0.16 14.16
CA ARG A 7 9.27 0.90 14.58
C ARG A 7 10.71 0.38 14.69
N PHE A 8 10.89 -0.82 15.21
CA PHE A 8 12.20 -1.47 15.30
C PHE A 8 12.92 -1.58 13.95
N ASN A 9 12.19 -1.73 12.86
CA ASN A 9 12.73 -1.76 11.49
C ASN A 9 12.61 -0.40 10.76
N GLY A 10 12.31 0.68 11.46
CA GLY A 10 12.29 2.03 10.90
C GLY A 10 11.00 2.42 10.17
N VAL A 11 9.92 1.64 10.30
CA VAL A 11 8.60 2.03 9.78
C VAL A 11 7.93 2.95 10.80
N LEU A 12 7.69 4.21 10.43
CA LEU A 12 7.21 5.25 11.35
C LEU A 12 5.77 5.64 11.13
N LEU A 13 5.31 5.60 9.87
CA LEU A 13 3.95 5.95 9.45
C LEU A 13 3.33 4.78 8.69
N ALA A 14 2.03 4.63 8.79
CA ALA A 14 1.29 3.61 8.03
C ALA A 14 -0.07 4.15 7.57
N GLN A 15 -0.46 3.84 6.33
CA GLN A 15 -1.84 3.96 5.90
C GLN A 15 -2.61 2.77 6.48
N VAL A 16 -3.60 3.07 7.31
CA VAL A 16 -4.47 2.07 7.95
C VAL A 16 -5.78 2.03 7.18
N THR A 17 -6.14 0.84 6.72
CA THR A 17 -7.34 0.62 5.89
C THR A 17 -8.22 -0.45 6.50
N PRO A 18 -9.56 -0.31 6.42
CA PRO A 18 -10.45 -1.41 6.74
C PRO A 18 -10.20 -2.59 5.78
N SER A 19 -10.46 -3.80 6.23
CA SER A 19 -10.31 -5.01 5.42
C SER A 19 -11.66 -5.61 5.03
N GLY A 20 -11.67 -6.30 3.87
CA GLY A 20 -12.85 -7.03 3.38
C GLY A 20 -13.83 -6.18 2.57
N GLY A 21 -14.80 -6.85 1.97
CA GLY A 21 -15.82 -6.22 1.13
C GLY A 21 -15.33 -5.73 -0.25
N LEU A 22 -16.27 -5.20 -1.03
CA LEU A 22 -16.00 -4.62 -2.36
C LEU A 22 -15.43 -3.19 -2.21
N ILE A 23 -16.13 -2.33 -1.48
CA ILE A 23 -15.64 -1.02 -1.02
C ILE A 23 -15.37 -1.17 0.47
N THR A 24 -14.10 -1.12 0.86
CA THR A 24 -13.71 -1.42 2.24
C THR A 24 -13.97 -0.26 3.20
N GLY A 25 -13.96 0.96 2.69
CA GLY A 25 -14.15 2.19 3.46
C GLY A 25 -12.99 3.17 3.33
N ASN A 26 -12.96 4.15 4.23
CA ASN A 26 -11.93 5.18 4.27
C ASN A 26 -10.64 4.68 4.93
N SER A 27 -9.50 5.09 4.39
CA SER A 27 -8.19 4.95 5.01
C SER A 27 -7.75 6.24 5.70
N SER A 28 -6.85 6.10 6.65
CA SER A 28 -6.18 7.20 7.33
C SER A 28 -4.69 6.89 7.45
N ILE A 29 -3.85 7.92 7.45
CA ILE A 29 -2.43 7.79 7.73
C ILE A 29 -2.21 8.01 9.21
N MET A 30 -1.57 7.04 9.85
CA MET A 30 -1.34 7.00 11.28
C MET A 30 0.16 7.03 11.59
N MET A 31 0.55 7.74 12.60
CA MET A 31 1.84 7.59 13.26
C MET A 31 1.86 6.26 14.02
N LEU A 32 2.99 5.56 13.97
CA LEU A 32 3.17 4.33 14.74
C LEU A 32 3.61 4.59 16.19
N GLU A 33 3.33 5.78 16.68
CA GLU A 33 3.49 6.23 18.05
C GLU A 33 2.38 7.21 18.39
N GLY A 34 1.83 7.13 19.59
CA GLY A 34 0.77 8.00 20.08
C GLY A 34 0.23 7.48 21.39
N TRP A 35 -0.33 8.36 22.21
CA TRP A 35 -0.98 7.97 23.46
C TRP A 35 -2.27 7.18 23.20
N ASN A 36 -3.01 7.61 22.20
CA ASN A 36 -4.24 6.96 21.72
C ASN A 36 -4.32 7.08 20.18
N TRP A 37 -5.41 6.59 19.59
CA TRP A 37 -5.60 6.65 18.14
C TRP A 37 -5.80 8.08 17.62
N GLU A 38 -6.37 9.00 18.42
CA GLU A 38 -6.58 10.40 18.04
C GLU A 38 -5.24 11.14 17.92
N ASP A 39 -4.34 10.94 18.89
CA ASP A 39 -2.99 11.48 18.86
C ASP A 39 -2.13 10.89 17.73
N ALA A 40 -2.43 9.65 17.34
CA ALA A 40 -1.70 8.96 16.28
C ALA A 40 -2.16 9.34 14.87
N VAL A 41 -3.26 10.07 14.70
CA VAL A 41 -3.74 10.49 13.37
C VAL A 41 -2.75 11.48 12.76
N TYR A 42 -2.17 11.12 11.61
CA TYR A 42 -1.33 12.00 10.80
C TYR A 42 -2.14 12.70 9.71
N LYS A 43 -3.03 11.95 9.02
CA LYS A 43 -3.98 12.48 8.06
C LYS A 43 -5.22 11.59 8.04
N ALA A 44 -6.36 12.14 8.46
CA ALA A 44 -7.63 11.42 8.47
C ALA A 44 -8.24 11.34 7.06
N ASP A 45 -9.05 10.30 6.81
CA ASP A 45 -9.93 10.16 5.65
C ASP A 45 -9.24 10.41 4.29
N GLU A 46 -8.03 9.88 4.14
CA GLU A 46 -7.15 10.17 3.01
C GLU A 46 -7.63 9.55 1.70
N GLY A 47 -8.22 8.35 1.74
CA GLY A 47 -8.65 7.63 0.55
C GLY A 47 -9.77 6.64 0.79
N ILE A 48 -10.34 6.12 -0.29
CA ILE A 48 -11.30 5.01 -0.29
C ILE A 48 -10.69 3.84 -1.04
N HIS A 49 -10.82 2.64 -0.46
CA HIS A 49 -10.27 1.42 -1.04
C HIS A 49 -11.36 0.57 -1.70
N ILE A 50 -11.08 0.11 -2.93
CA ILE A 50 -11.95 -0.78 -3.70
C ILE A 50 -11.18 -2.06 -4.04
N ASN A 51 -11.69 -3.20 -3.62
CA ASN A 51 -11.19 -4.51 -4.00
C ASN A 51 -11.88 -4.96 -5.28
N TRP A 52 -11.17 -4.89 -6.42
CA TRP A 52 -11.75 -5.34 -7.68
C TRP A 52 -12.00 -6.86 -7.65
N PRO A 53 -13.17 -7.35 -8.07
CA PRO A 53 -13.45 -8.77 -8.03
C PRO A 53 -12.57 -9.55 -9.02
N ARG A 54 -12.28 -10.80 -8.69
CA ARG A 54 -11.60 -11.71 -9.61
C ARG A 54 -12.60 -12.26 -10.59
N LYS A 55 -12.23 -12.25 -11.88
CA LYS A 55 -13.02 -12.89 -12.94
C LYS A 55 -12.88 -14.41 -12.89
N PHE A 56 -11.68 -14.89 -12.53
CA PHE A 56 -11.38 -16.30 -12.35
C PHE A 56 -10.80 -16.56 -10.96
N PHE A 57 -11.20 -17.64 -10.34
CA PHE A 57 -10.59 -18.16 -9.13
C PHE A 57 -9.43 -19.09 -9.50
N PRO A 58 -8.26 -18.95 -8.89
CA PRO A 58 -7.14 -19.87 -9.12
C PRO A 58 -7.45 -21.27 -8.59
N PRO A 59 -6.75 -22.28 -9.10
CA PRO A 59 -6.81 -23.64 -8.57
C PRO A 59 -6.66 -23.67 -7.06
N ASN A 60 -7.46 -24.49 -6.40
CA ASN A 60 -7.36 -24.70 -4.96
C ASN A 60 -7.42 -26.22 -4.67
N PRO A 61 -6.26 -26.89 -4.65
CA PRO A 61 -6.19 -28.35 -4.43
C PRO A 61 -6.84 -28.79 -3.11
N TRP A 62 -6.79 -27.94 -2.07
CA TRP A 62 -7.45 -28.21 -0.78
C TRP A 62 -8.97 -28.27 -0.86
N ARG A 63 -9.56 -27.70 -1.92
CA ARG A 63 -10.99 -27.74 -2.22
C ARG A 63 -11.32 -28.62 -3.44
N GLY A 64 -10.33 -29.41 -3.89
CA GLY A 64 -10.50 -30.32 -5.04
C GLY A 64 -10.55 -29.63 -6.41
N SER A 65 -10.20 -28.34 -6.50
CA SER A 65 -10.13 -27.64 -7.78
C SER A 65 -8.69 -27.63 -8.30
N THR A 66 -8.45 -28.21 -9.46
CA THR A 66 -7.14 -28.26 -10.16
C THR A 66 -7.05 -27.23 -11.29
N GLU A 67 -8.15 -26.58 -11.66
CA GLU A 67 -8.24 -25.66 -12.78
C GLU A 67 -8.78 -24.29 -12.32
N PHE A 68 -8.57 -23.27 -13.15
CA PHE A 68 -9.19 -21.96 -12.97
C PHE A 68 -10.70 -22.07 -13.19
N THR A 69 -11.50 -21.55 -12.26
CA THR A 69 -12.96 -21.54 -12.35
C THR A 69 -13.48 -20.12 -12.52
N GLU A 70 -14.41 -19.90 -13.42
CA GLU A 70 -15.03 -18.59 -13.62
C GLU A 70 -15.83 -18.19 -12.36
N ASN A 71 -15.77 -16.91 -12.01
CA ASN A 71 -16.56 -16.36 -10.92
C ASN A 71 -17.98 -16.05 -11.43
N PRO A 72 -19.00 -16.83 -11.06
CA PRO A 72 -20.36 -16.64 -11.55
C PRO A 72 -20.97 -15.30 -11.15
N ASN A 73 -20.45 -14.69 -10.07
CA ASN A 73 -20.92 -13.42 -9.53
C ASN A 73 -20.17 -12.21 -10.07
N TYR A 74 -19.17 -12.39 -10.96
CA TYR A 74 -18.33 -11.30 -11.43
C TYR A 74 -19.16 -10.13 -11.97
N LYS A 75 -20.02 -10.40 -12.95
CA LYS A 75 -20.85 -9.37 -13.60
C LYS A 75 -21.81 -8.69 -12.62
N SER A 76 -22.44 -9.45 -11.73
CA SER A 76 -23.37 -8.88 -10.73
C SER A 76 -22.67 -7.97 -9.75
N VAL A 77 -21.43 -8.30 -9.32
CA VAL A 77 -20.62 -7.47 -8.43
C VAL A 77 -20.17 -6.19 -9.13
N ILE A 78 -19.74 -6.26 -10.39
CA ILE A 78 -19.40 -5.05 -11.17
C ILE A 78 -20.62 -4.16 -11.37
N ASN A 79 -21.79 -4.72 -11.70
CA ASN A 79 -23.03 -3.94 -11.83
C ASN A 79 -23.43 -3.26 -10.51
N LEU A 80 -23.24 -3.94 -9.37
CA LEU A 80 -23.48 -3.36 -8.05
C LEU A 80 -22.55 -2.16 -7.78
N LEU A 81 -21.27 -2.31 -8.10
CA LEU A 81 -20.29 -1.21 -7.97
C LEU A 81 -20.67 -0.05 -8.89
N ASP A 82 -20.95 -0.33 -10.14
CA ASP A 82 -21.30 0.70 -11.13
C ASP A 82 -22.57 1.47 -10.71
N LYS A 83 -23.60 0.76 -10.25
CA LYS A 83 -24.80 1.39 -9.69
C LYS A 83 -24.48 2.29 -8.50
N PHE A 84 -23.66 1.82 -7.56
CA PHE A 84 -23.24 2.65 -6.40
C PHE A 84 -22.51 3.92 -6.85
N LEU A 85 -21.64 3.84 -7.85
CA LEU A 85 -20.92 4.99 -8.39
C LEU A 85 -21.87 5.98 -9.07
N ILE A 86 -22.88 5.49 -9.81
CA ILE A 86 -23.93 6.35 -10.39
C ILE A 86 -24.74 7.04 -9.28
N ASP A 87 -25.23 6.29 -8.31
CA ASP A 87 -26.03 6.81 -7.21
C ASP A 87 -25.25 7.86 -6.39
N SER A 88 -23.96 7.58 -6.13
CA SER A 88 -23.09 8.51 -5.41
C SER A 88 -22.79 9.80 -6.20
N ARG A 89 -22.69 9.73 -7.54
CA ARG A 89 -22.54 10.90 -8.39
C ARG A 89 -23.80 11.75 -8.42
N ILE A 90 -24.97 11.13 -8.50
CA ILE A 90 -26.28 11.81 -8.41
C ILE A 90 -26.41 12.51 -7.04
N TYR A 91 -26.05 11.80 -5.97
CA TYR A 91 -26.05 12.36 -4.61
C TYR A 91 -25.13 13.58 -4.48
N TYR A 92 -23.92 13.49 -5.01
CA TYR A 92 -22.97 14.60 -5.03
C TYR A 92 -23.55 15.83 -5.73
N ASN A 93 -24.17 15.66 -6.91
CA ASN A 93 -24.72 16.74 -7.71
C ASN A 93 -25.96 17.37 -7.08
N LYS A 94 -26.82 16.57 -6.45
CA LYS A 94 -28.08 17.06 -5.82
C LYS A 94 -27.84 17.67 -4.43
N ASN A 95 -26.79 17.24 -3.72
CA ASN A 95 -26.47 17.62 -2.35
C ASN A 95 -27.71 17.64 -1.41
N PRO A 96 -28.40 16.50 -1.23
CA PRO A 96 -29.68 16.44 -0.53
C PRO A 96 -29.53 16.76 0.96
N GLU A 97 -30.59 17.23 1.60
CA GLU A 97 -30.63 17.53 3.04
C GLU A 97 -30.47 16.28 3.90
N THR A 98 -31.05 15.14 3.44
CA THR A 98 -30.92 13.87 4.16
C THR A 98 -29.57 13.23 3.86
N ILE A 99 -28.73 13.06 4.88
CA ILE A 99 -27.38 12.54 4.77
C ILE A 99 -27.40 11.02 4.68
N ASN A 100 -26.83 10.48 3.60
CA ASN A 100 -26.47 9.07 3.48
C ASN A 100 -24.94 8.95 3.62
N LEU A 101 -24.47 8.42 4.76
CA LEU A 101 -23.04 8.37 5.10
C LEU A 101 -22.19 7.65 4.05
N LYS A 102 -22.72 6.60 3.40
CA LYS A 102 -21.99 5.87 2.35
C LYS A 102 -21.77 6.72 1.09
N LEU A 103 -22.79 7.49 0.70
CA LEU A 103 -22.73 8.37 -0.46
C LEU A 103 -21.96 9.66 -0.12
N GLU A 104 -22.10 10.13 1.11
CA GLU A 104 -21.39 11.32 1.63
C GLU A 104 -19.87 11.12 1.56
N ALA A 105 -19.38 9.93 1.90
CA ALA A 105 -17.95 9.57 1.84
C ALA A 105 -17.35 9.75 0.43
N MET A 106 -18.17 9.64 -0.63
CA MET A 106 -17.74 9.80 -2.02
C MET A 106 -17.62 11.26 -2.48
N LYS A 107 -18.19 12.23 -1.77
CA LYS A 107 -18.17 13.64 -2.20
C LYS A 107 -16.76 14.18 -2.45
N ASN A 108 -15.82 13.89 -1.54
CA ASN A 108 -14.45 14.34 -1.67
C ASN A 108 -13.67 13.63 -2.80
N VAL A 109 -14.11 12.44 -3.20
CA VAL A 109 -13.60 11.76 -4.40
C VAL A 109 -13.97 12.57 -5.66
N TYR A 110 -15.25 12.98 -5.79
CA TYR A 110 -15.72 13.79 -6.93
C TYR A 110 -15.18 15.22 -6.94
N ARG A 111 -14.77 15.75 -5.77
CA ARG A 111 -14.03 17.02 -5.66
C ARG A 111 -12.56 16.91 -6.01
N GLY A 112 -12.04 15.68 -6.21
CA GLY A 112 -10.63 15.44 -6.48
C GLY A 112 -9.70 15.55 -5.26
N THR A 113 -10.24 15.74 -4.07
CA THR A 113 -9.45 15.89 -2.82
C THR A 113 -9.20 14.58 -2.09
N LYS A 114 -9.92 13.51 -2.44
CA LYS A 114 -9.76 12.16 -1.91
C LYS A 114 -9.44 11.18 -3.05
N LYS A 115 -8.54 10.23 -2.80
CA LYS A 115 -8.12 9.22 -3.77
C LYS A 115 -8.96 7.96 -3.70
N ILE A 116 -9.01 7.22 -4.81
CA ILE A 116 -9.46 5.83 -4.83
C ILE A 116 -8.24 4.93 -4.97
N TYR A 117 -8.08 4.00 -4.03
CA TYR A 117 -7.07 2.94 -4.07
C TYR A 117 -7.71 1.67 -4.62
N LEU A 118 -7.29 1.29 -5.83
CA LEU A 118 -7.77 0.11 -6.54
C LEU A 118 -6.88 -1.09 -6.25
N HIS A 119 -7.38 -2.05 -5.50
CA HIS A 119 -6.71 -3.33 -5.27
C HIS A 119 -6.97 -4.25 -6.46
N VAL A 120 -5.97 -4.42 -7.31
CA VAL A 120 -6.00 -5.17 -8.57
C VAL A 120 -4.74 -6.01 -8.71
N GLU A 121 -4.83 -7.17 -9.32
CA GLU A 121 -3.68 -8.08 -9.51
C GLU A 121 -3.35 -8.28 -11.00
N THR A 122 -4.37 -8.52 -11.84
CA THR A 122 -4.19 -8.89 -13.24
C THR A 122 -4.30 -7.70 -14.18
N ARG A 123 -3.74 -7.83 -15.38
CA ARG A 123 -3.82 -6.83 -16.46
C ARG A 123 -5.26 -6.41 -16.75
N ASP A 124 -6.17 -7.38 -16.87
CA ASP A 124 -7.57 -7.10 -17.19
C ASP A 124 -8.26 -6.32 -16.07
N GLN A 125 -7.97 -6.68 -14.79
CA GLN A 125 -8.48 -5.92 -13.64
C GLN A 125 -7.98 -4.48 -13.64
N ILE A 126 -6.71 -4.24 -13.97
CA ILE A 126 -6.13 -2.89 -14.06
C ILE A 126 -6.91 -2.08 -15.10
N ILE A 127 -7.08 -2.62 -16.31
CA ILE A 127 -7.73 -1.90 -17.41
C ILE A 127 -9.22 -1.67 -17.12
N GLU A 128 -9.97 -2.73 -16.80
CA GLU A 128 -11.42 -2.66 -16.58
C GLU A 128 -11.78 -1.72 -15.42
N SER A 129 -11.04 -1.79 -14.30
CA SER A 129 -11.32 -0.96 -13.13
C SER A 129 -11.08 0.52 -13.38
N VAL A 130 -9.96 0.87 -14.00
CA VAL A 130 -9.62 2.26 -14.33
C VAL A 130 -10.62 2.83 -15.34
N GLN A 131 -10.94 2.07 -16.39
CA GLN A 131 -11.92 2.50 -17.40
C GLN A 131 -13.29 2.76 -16.79
N LEU A 132 -13.77 1.87 -15.91
CA LEU A 132 -15.05 2.07 -15.23
C LEU A 132 -15.06 3.34 -14.38
N LEU A 133 -14.03 3.54 -13.56
CA LEU A 133 -13.98 4.69 -12.66
C LEU A 133 -13.83 6.01 -13.42
N LYS A 134 -12.96 6.06 -14.42
CA LYS A 134 -12.85 7.24 -15.30
C LYS A 134 -14.15 7.56 -16.03
N LYS A 135 -14.86 6.55 -16.53
CA LYS A 135 -16.21 6.72 -17.12
C LYS A 135 -17.20 7.34 -16.12
N ARG A 136 -16.99 7.16 -14.82
CA ARG A 136 -17.81 7.77 -13.75
C ARG A 136 -17.27 9.11 -13.24
N GLY A 137 -16.25 9.67 -13.89
CA GLY A 137 -15.64 10.97 -13.57
C GLY A 137 -14.77 10.91 -12.32
N ILE A 138 -14.08 9.80 -12.10
CA ILE A 138 -13.14 9.59 -10.99
C ILE A 138 -11.75 9.38 -11.59
N ASP A 139 -10.88 10.39 -11.48
CA ASP A 139 -9.55 10.40 -12.10
C ASP A 139 -8.41 10.23 -11.10
N ASN A 140 -8.64 10.56 -9.82
CA ASN A 140 -7.60 10.49 -8.78
C ASN A 140 -7.47 9.05 -8.25
N LEU A 141 -6.79 8.20 -9.03
CA LEU A 141 -6.68 6.76 -8.81
C LEU A 141 -5.25 6.38 -8.41
N VAL A 142 -5.14 5.37 -7.54
CA VAL A 142 -3.89 4.69 -7.18
C VAL A 142 -4.11 3.19 -7.36
N LEU A 143 -3.20 2.53 -8.06
CA LEU A 143 -3.22 1.08 -8.20
C LEU A 143 -2.48 0.42 -7.04
N VAL A 144 -3.05 -0.64 -6.46
CA VAL A 144 -2.46 -1.37 -5.34
C VAL A 144 -2.38 -2.85 -5.66
N GLY A 145 -1.22 -3.44 -5.45
CA GLY A 145 -0.95 -4.85 -5.73
C GLY A 145 -0.27 -5.05 -7.08
N VAL A 146 -1.02 -5.01 -8.15
CA VAL A 146 -0.62 -4.99 -9.58
C VAL A 146 0.46 -5.99 -9.97
N SER A 147 0.29 -7.24 -9.60
CA SER A 147 1.24 -8.31 -9.95
C SER A 147 1.52 -8.40 -11.46
N ASP A 148 0.54 -8.07 -12.30
CA ASP A 148 0.64 -8.06 -13.75
C ASP A 148 0.96 -6.68 -14.35
N ALA A 149 1.49 -5.73 -13.58
CA ALA A 149 1.81 -4.38 -14.09
C ALA A 149 2.73 -4.41 -15.33
N TYR A 150 3.63 -5.39 -15.41
CA TYR A 150 4.50 -5.59 -16.59
C TYR A 150 3.70 -5.67 -17.90
N TYR A 151 2.54 -6.31 -17.89
CA TYR A 151 1.67 -6.47 -19.07
C TYR A 151 0.72 -5.30 -19.31
N ALA A 152 0.73 -4.31 -18.44
CA ALA A 152 -0.11 -3.11 -18.52
C ALA A 152 0.69 -1.81 -18.50
N LEU A 153 2.01 -1.84 -18.78
CA LEU A 153 2.93 -0.71 -18.65
C LEU A 153 2.43 0.53 -19.41
N ASP A 154 2.14 0.39 -20.71
CA ASP A 154 1.69 1.49 -21.55
C ASP A 154 0.40 2.10 -21.01
N PHE A 155 -0.57 1.25 -20.63
CA PHE A 155 -1.83 1.71 -20.07
C PHE A 155 -1.65 2.47 -18.75
N ILE A 156 -0.80 1.98 -17.84
CA ILE A 156 -0.50 2.63 -16.56
C ILE A 156 0.16 3.99 -16.81
N LYS A 157 1.13 4.04 -17.73
CA LYS A 157 1.86 5.24 -18.10
C LYS A 157 0.97 6.29 -18.78
N GLU A 158 0.22 5.91 -19.81
CA GLU A 158 -0.71 6.80 -20.54
C GLU A 158 -1.77 7.42 -19.63
N ASN A 159 -2.19 6.69 -18.60
CA ASN A 159 -3.16 7.15 -17.63
C ASN A 159 -2.55 7.83 -16.38
N ASN A 160 -1.22 7.98 -16.32
CA ASN A 160 -0.48 8.58 -15.19
C ASN A 160 -0.87 7.97 -13.84
N LEU A 161 -0.96 6.64 -13.76
CA LEU A 161 -1.43 5.94 -12.57
C LEU A 161 -0.27 5.65 -11.61
N PRO A 162 -0.27 6.19 -10.40
CA PRO A 162 0.67 5.79 -9.36
C PRO A 162 0.41 4.35 -8.91
N VAL A 163 1.47 3.67 -8.51
CA VAL A 163 1.45 2.25 -8.11
C VAL A 163 1.98 2.08 -6.70
N LEU A 164 1.22 1.40 -5.85
CA LEU A 164 1.69 0.78 -4.61
C LEU A 164 1.88 -0.72 -4.87
N LEU A 165 3.12 -1.11 -5.14
CA LEU A 165 3.47 -2.47 -5.48
C LEU A 165 3.64 -3.32 -4.22
N ASP A 166 3.01 -4.49 -4.19
CA ASP A 166 3.12 -5.43 -3.08
C ASP A 166 3.78 -6.76 -3.49
N ASN A 167 4.02 -7.59 -2.48
CA ASN A 167 4.36 -9.00 -2.63
C ASN A 167 5.49 -9.28 -3.64
N LEU A 168 6.61 -8.54 -3.52
CA LEU A 168 7.78 -8.75 -4.39
C LEU A 168 8.36 -10.17 -4.24
N HIS A 169 8.33 -10.71 -3.02
CA HIS A 169 8.84 -12.05 -2.71
C HIS A 169 7.79 -13.12 -3.06
N ARG A 170 7.52 -13.27 -4.35
CA ARG A 170 6.61 -14.27 -4.90
C ARG A 170 7.26 -14.99 -6.07
N VAL A 171 6.73 -16.13 -6.43
CA VAL A 171 7.05 -16.79 -7.70
C VAL A 171 6.33 -16.10 -8.85
N PRO A 172 6.83 -16.21 -10.09
CA PRO A 172 6.13 -15.75 -11.28
C PRO A 172 4.69 -16.27 -11.36
N SER A 173 3.82 -15.51 -11.99
CA SER A 173 2.41 -15.90 -12.15
C SER A 173 2.21 -16.86 -13.33
N ARG A 174 3.14 -16.88 -14.30
CA ARG A 174 3.08 -17.69 -15.53
C ARG A 174 4.39 -18.43 -15.76
N ASN A 175 4.29 -19.62 -16.35
CA ASN A 175 5.47 -20.50 -16.59
C ASN A 175 6.52 -19.92 -17.55
N HIS A 176 6.14 -18.94 -18.39
CA HIS A 176 7.04 -18.31 -19.35
C HIS A 176 7.68 -17.01 -18.81
N GLU A 177 7.31 -16.58 -17.61
CA GLU A 177 7.91 -15.42 -16.97
C GLU A 177 9.29 -15.75 -16.41
N ASP A 178 10.20 -14.77 -16.48
CA ASP A 178 11.48 -14.87 -15.79
C ASP A 178 11.25 -15.06 -14.29
N VAL A 179 12.04 -15.95 -13.70
CA VAL A 179 11.92 -16.30 -12.28
C VAL A 179 12.04 -15.07 -11.37
N ASP A 180 12.80 -14.07 -11.77
CA ASP A 180 13.07 -12.86 -11.03
C ASP A 180 12.21 -11.64 -11.47
N LEU A 181 11.27 -11.84 -12.39
CA LEU A 181 10.37 -10.75 -12.83
C LEU A 181 9.69 -10.02 -11.66
N PRO A 182 9.16 -10.70 -10.61
CA PRO A 182 8.57 -10.00 -9.47
C PRO A 182 9.55 -9.07 -8.75
N TYR A 183 10.82 -9.46 -8.65
CA TYR A 183 11.86 -8.68 -7.99
C TYR A 183 12.34 -7.49 -8.84
N LYS A 184 12.35 -7.64 -10.16
CA LYS A 184 12.71 -6.61 -11.14
C LYS A 184 11.57 -5.60 -11.39
N LEU A 185 10.33 -5.95 -11.06
CA LEU A 185 9.16 -5.15 -11.41
C LEU A 185 9.25 -3.70 -10.91
N PRO A 186 9.72 -3.39 -9.68
CA PRO A 186 9.92 -2.01 -9.24
C PRO A 186 10.85 -1.21 -10.16
N TYR A 187 11.97 -1.82 -10.58
CA TYR A 187 12.92 -1.21 -11.50
C TYR A 187 12.30 -0.96 -12.89
N ILE A 188 11.56 -1.94 -13.43
CA ILE A 188 10.90 -1.83 -14.74
C ILE A 188 9.90 -0.66 -14.73
N LEU A 189 9.03 -0.59 -13.73
CA LEU A 189 8.05 0.49 -13.58
C LEU A 189 8.72 1.86 -13.41
N HIS A 190 9.77 1.93 -12.59
CA HIS A 190 10.53 3.16 -12.35
C HIS A 190 11.18 3.68 -13.62
N ARG A 191 11.81 2.79 -14.40
CA ARG A 191 12.46 3.13 -15.68
C ARG A 191 11.47 3.71 -16.69
N GLU A 192 10.22 3.25 -16.68
CA GLU A 192 9.14 3.78 -17.53
C GLU A 192 8.56 5.11 -17.00
N GLY A 193 9.10 5.66 -15.92
CA GLY A 193 8.68 6.94 -15.34
C GLY A 193 7.40 6.84 -14.50
N ILE A 194 6.95 5.63 -14.15
CA ILE A 194 5.79 5.43 -13.30
C ILE A 194 6.16 5.73 -11.83
N LEU A 195 5.32 6.48 -11.13
CA LEU A 195 5.50 6.73 -9.70
C LEU A 195 5.17 5.47 -8.91
N VAL A 196 6.20 4.84 -8.33
CA VAL A 196 6.08 3.59 -7.58
C VAL A 196 6.42 3.82 -6.12
N GLY A 197 5.55 3.33 -5.24
CA GLY A 197 5.81 3.07 -3.83
C GLY A 197 5.70 1.58 -3.54
N LEU A 198 6.29 1.15 -2.43
CA LEU A 198 6.19 -0.25 -1.99
C LEU A 198 5.26 -0.38 -0.79
N THR A 199 4.54 -1.48 -0.75
CA THR A 199 3.74 -1.90 0.41
C THR A 199 4.02 -3.36 0.76
N ALA A 200 3.96 -3.70 2.02
CA ALA A 200 4.29 -5.05 2.48
C ALA A 200 3.09 -6.02 2.47
N GLY A 201 1.98 -5.60 1.90
CA GLY A 201 0.81 -6.41 1.70
C GLY A 201 -0.45 -5.59 1.56
N SER A 202 -1.33 -6.01 0.68
CA SER A 202 -2.59 -5.35 0.39
C SER A 202 -3.73 -6.36 0.30
N GLY A 203 -4.93 -5.91 0.63
CA GLY A 203 -6.14 -6.71 0.49
C GLY A 203 -6.12 -8.02 1.29
N ARG A 204 -6.37 -9.14 0.62
CA ARG A 204 -6.47 -10.48 1.25
C ARG A 204 -5.14 -11.09 1.68
N ARG A 205 -4.01 -10.52 1.26
CA ARG A 205 -2.66 -11.04 1.53
C ARG A 205 -1.91 -10.24 2.60
N VAL A 206 -2.63 -9.48 3.42
CA VAL A 206 -2.01 -8.71 4.51
C VAL A 206 -1.32 -9.66 5.47
N SER A 207 0.00 -9.62 5.48
CA SER A 207 0.81 -10.24 6.52
C SER A 207 1.15 -9.18 7.56
N LEU A 208 0.46 -9.19 8.67
CA LEU A 208 0.78 -8.28 9.78
C LEU A 208 2.26 -8.37 10.17
N HIS A 209 2.83 -9.58 10.14
CA HIS A 209 4.24 -9.78 10.45
C HIS A 209 5.16 -9.32 9.30
N GLY A 210 4.71 -9.39 8.05
CA GLY A 210 5.48 -8.98 6.87
C GLY A 210 5.72 -7.48 6.79
N ASN A 211 4.81 -6.67 7.32
CA ASN A 211 4.87 -5.20 7.21
C ASN A 211 6.14 -4.61 7.84
N ARG A 212 6.71 -5.23 8.87
CA ARG A 212 7.99 -4.83 9.45
C ARG A 212 9.17 -4.94 8.47
N ASN A 213 9.05 -5.74 7.43
CA ASN A 213 10.11 -6.00 6.45
C ASN A 213 10.04 -5.04 5.26
N LEU A 214 9.22 -3.99 5.32
CA LEU A 214 9.06 -3.02 4.23
C LEU A 214 10.40 -2.45 3.72
N PRO A 215 11.39 -2.06 4.57
CA PRO A 215 12.67 -1.58 4.08
C PRO A 215 13.43 -2.64 3.26
N PHE A 216 13.29 -3.91 3.60
CA PHE A 216 13.98 -5.03 2.93
C PHE A 216 13.35 -5.38 1.57
N LEU A 217 12.08 -5.03 1.34
CA LEU A 217 11.47 -5.07 0.00
C LEU A 217 12.14 -4.04 -0.92
N ALA A 218 12.44 -2.84 -0.41
CA ALA A 218 13.20 -1.84 -1.13
C ALA A 218 14.65 -2.32 -1.39
N GLY A 219 15.26 -3.01 -0.43
CA GLY A 219 16.55 -3.68 -0.60
C GLY A 219 16.54 -4.71 -1.72
N THR A 220 15.46 -5.50 -1.81
CA THR A 220 15.28 -6.44 -2.93
C THR A 220 15.19 -5.69 -4.27
N ALA A 221 14.40 -4.63 -4.35
CA ALA A 221 14.31 -3.81 -5.57
C ALA A 221 15.68 -3.23 -5.98
N SER A 222 16.48 -2.80 -4.99
CA SER A 222 17.86 -2.34 -5.23
C SER A 222 18.76 -3.45 -5.78
N ALA A 223 18.67 -4.66 -5.24
CA ALA A 223 19.47 -5.80 -5.71
C ALA A 223 19.12 -6.23 -7.14
N TYR A 224 17.90 -5.92 -7.60
CA TYR A 224 17.40 -6.31 -8.91
C TYR A 224 17.32 -5.14 -9.91
N GLY A 225 18.23 -4.17 -9.80
CA GLY A 225 18.51 -3.17 -10.83
C GLY A 225 18.13 -1.75 -10.47
N LEU A 226 17.39 -1.52 -9.39
CA LEU A 226 17.08 -0.18 -8.92
C LEU A 226 18.27 0.38 -8.09
N GLY A 227 18.65 1.64 -8.28
CA GLY A 227 19.64 2.30 -7.41
C GLY A 227 19.16 2.38 -5.95
N LYS A 228 20.07 2.36 -4.99
CA LYS A 228 19.75 2.41 -3.54
C LYS A 228 18.89 3.63 -3.18
N GLU A 229 19.24 4.80 -3.68
CA GLU A 229 18.48 6.04 -3.43
C GLU A 229 17.05 5.94 -3.97
N ASP A 230 16.85 5.40 -5.16
CA ASP A 230 15.52 5.25 -5.75
C ASP A 230 14.72 4.16 -5.04
N ALA A 231 15.38 3.09 -4.59
CA ALA A 231 14.76 2.09 -3.74
C ALA A 231 14.29 2.68 -2.39
N LEU A 232 15.11 3.53 -1.77
CA LEU A 232 14.75 4.24 -0.55
C LEU A 232 13.56 5.20 -0.78
N LYS A 233 13.56 5.92 -1.90
CA LYS A 233 12.42 6.80 -2.26
C LYS A 233 11.11 6.03 -2.37
N MET A 234 11.12 4.78 -2.81
CA MET A 234 9.89 3.98 -2.93
C MET A 234 9.19 3.71 -1.60
N VAL A 235 9.91 3.72 -0.49
CA VAL A 235 9.36 3.55 0.87
C VAL A 235 9.32 4.85 1.67
N THR A 236 9.73 5.97 1.07
CA THR A 236 9.73 7.30 1.69
C THR A 236 9.02 8.33 0.81
N LEU A 237 9.75 9.08 -0.01
CA LEU A 237 9.24 10.21 -0.78
C LEU A 237 8.17 9.80 -1.80
N ASN A 238 8.35 8.70 -2.54
CA ASN A 238 7.37 8.26 -3.54
C ASN A 238 6.06 7.85 -2.88
N THR A 239 6.14 7.07 -1.80
CA THR A 239 4.97 6.69 -1.01
C THR A 239 4.28 7.93 -0.43
N SER A 240 5.04 8.91 0.08
CA SER A 240 4.48 10.18 0.57
C SER A 240 3.76 10.97 -0.54
N LYS A 241 4.30 11.01 -1.77
CA LYS A 241 3.62 11.60 -2.93
C LYS A 241 2.33 10.87 -3.28
N ILE A 242 2.36 9.53 -3.29
CA ILE A 242 1.18 8.71 -3.56
C ILE A 242 0.10 8.96 -2.50
N LEU A 243 0.48 9.09 -1.23
CA LEU A 243 -0.44 9.38 -0.12
C LEU A 243 -0.82 10.87 -0.02
N GLY A 244 -0.16 11.76 -0.77
CA GLY A 244 -0.41 13.20 -0.75
C GLY A 244 -0.02 13.86 0.58
N ILE A 245 1.12 13.45 1.13
CA ILE A 245 1.75 13.98 2.34
C ILE A 245 3.21 14.41 2.11
N ASP A 246 3.66 14.44 0.87
CA ASP A 246 5.03 14.74 0.48
C ASP A 246 5.47 16.17 0.81
N LYS A 247 4.51 17.09 0.99
CA LYS A 247 4.79 18.46 1.44
C LYS A 247 5.17 18.55 2.92
N ILE A 248 4.80 17.53 3.71
CA ILE A 248 5.00 17.53 5.17
C ILE A 248 5.93 16.42 5.64
N THR A 249 6.23 15.41 4.81
CA THR A 249 7.15 14.31 5.17
C THR A 249 7.67 13.57 3.93
N GLY A 250 8.55 12.58 4.12
CA GLY A 250 9.05 11.67 3.08
C GLY A 250 10.42 12.04 2.51
N SER A 251 10.95 13.22 2.85
CA SER A 251 12.33 13.66 2.53
C SER A 251 12.87 14.51 3.67
N LEU A 252 14.20 14.64 3.72
CA LEU A 252 14.91 15.49 4.69
C LEU A 252 15.05 16.91 4.09
N GLU A 253 14.09 17.74 4.39
CA GLU A 253 14.01 19.13 3.93
C GLU A 253 13.55 20.04 5.09
N GLU A 254 14.03 21.29 5.11
CA GLU A 254 13.56 22.29 6.08
C GLU A 254 12.07 22.53 5.95
N GLY A 255 11.37 22.63 7.07
CA GLY A 255 9.92 22.85 7.14
C GLY A 255 9.07 21.57 7.06
N LYS A 256 9.68 20.40 6.87
CA LYS A 256 8.98 19.12 6.98
C LYS A 256 9.07 18.55 8.40
N ASP A 257 8.10 17.72 8.74
CA ASP A 257 8.08 17.00 10.00
C ASP A 257 9.31 16.09 10.12
N ALA A 258 9.97 16.13 11.26
CA ALA A 258 11.11 15.30 11.55
C ALA A 258 10.69 13.84 11.84
N ASN A 259 10.25 13.12 10.78
CA ASN A 259 10.08 11.68 10.77
C ASN A 259 11.39 11.06 10.28
N ILE A 260 12.29 10.75 11.22
CA ILE A 260 13.69 10.42 10.92
C ILE A 260 14.06 9.08 11.54
N VAL A 261 14.80 8.28 10.77
CA VAL A 261 15.42 7.03 11.22
C VAL A 261 16.93 7.18 11.09
N VAL A 262 17.67 6.79 12.14
CA VAL A 262 19.12 6.67 12.14
C VAL A 262 19.48 5.20 12.28
N SER A 263 20.21 4.68 11.30
CA SER A 263 20.69 3.30 11.29
C SER A 263 22.21 3.26 11.25
N SER A 264 22.84 2.37 12.02
CA SER A 264 24.29 2.16 11.98
C SER A 264 24.75 1.27 10.82
N GLY A 265 23.82 0.64 10.10
CA GLY A 265 24.06 -0.13 8.88
C GLY A 265 23.12 0.31 7.76
N ASP A 266 23.19 -0.39 6.63
CA ASP A 266 22.28 -0.15 5.50
C ASP A 266 20.87 -0.56 5.88
N ILE A 267 19.95 0.41 5.99
CA ILE A 267 18.56 0.15 6.39
C ILE A 267 17.80 -0.75 5.39
N LEU A 268 18.26 -0.83 4.17
CA LEU A 268 17.68 -1.68 3.12
C LEU A 268 18.20 -3.11 3.16
N ASP A 269 19.29 -3.38 3.90
CA ASP A 269 19.89 -4.70 4.01
C ASP A 269 19.49 -5.38 5.33
N MET A 270 18.72 -6.46 5.23
CA MET A 270 18.25 -7.23 6.39
C MET A 270 19.38 -7.68 7.33
N LYS A 271 20.60 -7.91 6.80
CA LYS A 271 21.73 -8.44 7.56
C LYS A 271 22.45 -7.36 8.36
N SER A 272 22.57 -6.16 7.81
CA SER A 272 23.34 -5.06 8.41
C SER A 272 22.46 -3.97 9.01
N SER A 273 21.15 -3.94 8.70
CA SER A 273 20.23 -2.94 9.22
C SER A 273 20.13 -3.00 10.74
N LYS A 274 20.40 -1.85 11.38
CA LYS A 274 20.24 -1.68 12.81
C LYS A 274 19.79 -0.25 13.10
N VAL A 275 18.51 -0.10 13.36
CA VAL A 275 17.94 1.21 13.73
C VAL A 275 18.38 1.55 15.16
N GLU A 276 19.12 2.64 15.30
CA GLU A 276 19.64 3.12 16.59
C GLU A 276 18.74 4.19 17.21
N LEU A 277 18.20 5.08 16.37
CA LEU A 277 17.31 6.15 16.81
C LEU A 277 16.19 6.33 15.79
N ALA A 278 15.00 6.69 16.28
CA ALA A 278 13.91 7.13 15.42
C ALA A 278 13.14 8.27 16.08
N PHE A 279 12.61 9.15 15.21
CA PHE A 279 11.84 10.31 15.62
C PHE A 279 10.55 10.35 14.79
N ILE A 280 9.44 10.67 15.42
CA ILE A 280 8.15 10.96 14.76
C ILE A 280 7.74 12.35 15.17
N THR A 281 7.54 13.25 14.19
CA THR A 281 7.26 14.69 14.40
C THR A 281 8.25 15.34 15.39
N GLY A 282 9.55 15.00 15.28
CA GLY A 282 10.62 15.52 16.15
C GLY A 282 10.71 14.87 17.54
N ARG A 283 9.79 14.02 17.92
CA ARG A 283 9.82 13.31 19.20
C ARG A 283 10.58 12.00 19.06
N LYS A 284 11.60 11.78 19.89
CA LYS A 284 12.31 10.50 19.97
C LYS A 284 11.33 9.42 20.44
N ILE A 285 11.28 8.31 19.72
CA ILE A 285 10.40 7.19 20.05
C ILE A 285 11.17 6.01 20.62
N ASN A 286 10.48 5.18 21.41
CA ASN A 286 11.05 3.93 21.91
C ASN A 286 11.00 2.86 20.81
N LEU A 287 12.16 2.22 20.56
CA LEU A 287 12.31 1.13 19.59
C LEU A 287 12.18 -0.25 20.22
N ASP A 288 12.12 -0.35 21.56
CA ASP A 288 12.05 -1.63 22.24
C ASP A 288 10.74 -2.35 21.92
N GLY A 289 10.87 -3.55 21.40
CA GLY A 289 9.77 -4.49 21.21
C GLY A 289 9.77 -5.56 22.30
N LYS A 290 8.68 -6.32 22.40
CA LYS A 290 8.56 -7.44 23.34
C LYS A 290 9.71 -8.45 23.22
N GLN A 291 10.16 -8.71 21.99
CA GLN A 291 11.26 -9.64 21.73
C GLN A 291 12.58 -9.14 22.34
N GLN A 292 12.90 -7.85 22.19
CA GLN A 292 14.12 -7.23 22.74
C GLN A 292 14.08 -7.27 24.28
N VAL A 293 12.97 -6.86 24.86
CA VAL A 293 12.77 -6.88 26.33
C VAL A 293 12.93 -8.31 26.87
N LEU A 294 12.35 -9.31 26.22
CA LEU A 294 12.50 -10.71 26.61
C LEU A 294 13.92 -11.21 26.40
N TYR A 295 14.57 -10.87 25.28
CA TYR A 295 15.96 -11.23 25.02
C TYR A 295 16.87 -10.71 26.11
N ASP A 296 16.81 -9.41 26.45
CA ASP A 296 17.63 -8.79 27.48
C ASP A 296 17.38 -9.36 28.87
N ARG A 297 16.10 -9.68 29.16
CA ARG A 297 15.71 -10.33 30.43
C ARG A 297 16.34 -11.72 30.55
N PHE A 298 16.25 -12.54 29.51
CA PHE A 298 16.79 -13.90 29.55
C PHE A 298 18.32 -13.93 29.43
N LYS A 299 18.90 -13.02 28.62
CA LYS A 299 20.34 -12.88 28.55
C LYS A 299 20.95 -12.59 29.92
N ARG A 300 20.41 -11.63 30.66
CA ARG A 300 20.84 -11.31 32.03
C ARG A 300 20.76 -12.54 32.95
N LYS A 301 19.67 -13.30 32.87
CA LYS A 301 19.46 -14.49 33.68
C LYS A 301 20.50 -15.60 33.44
N TYR A 302 21.02 -15.73 32.22
CA TYR A 302 21.94 -16.82 31.85
C TYR A 302 23.39 -16.35 31.67
N SER A 303 23.69 -15.07 31.88
CA SER A 303 25.05 -14.53 31.83
C SER A 303 25.67 -14.37 33.25
N GLU A 304 24.89 -14.68 34.29
CA GLU A 304 25.34 -14.87 35.67
C GLU A 304 25.62 -16.37 35.91
#